data_7129d67e0012214c3ea82ab5552c5900
#
_entry.id   7129d67e0012214c3ea82ab5552c5900
#
_cell.length_a   1.000
_cell.length_b   1.000
_cell.length_c   1.000
_cell.angle_alpha   90.00
_cell.angle_beta   90.00
_cell.angle_gamma   90.00
#
_symmetry.space_group_name_H-M   'P 1'
#
loop_
_entity.id
_entity.type
_entity.pdbx_description
1 polymer ?
#
loop_
_entity_poly.entity_id
_entity_poly.type
_entity_poly.pdbx_seq_one_letter_code
_entity_poly.pdbx_strand_id
1 'polypeptide(L)'
;YKVGDFVSGGLNITSKHSIPLTEGDWQVIYWYGEHIFRGIHVYTITLAQIENKQPTKILEISKLDGLSAIYGYINPIIITSTFKSKRHGCVERSYYTLLKYYRSKGATHNCLSIKHYDVNYELYENNDPDRDLGYLINWARKNNLIFPKTYLGYDLSVYIPRKKDRWLTIDYLETPESFANYTSLYGSETKSEFHPQNISNYPKAKKVMNDWINHISSYHGLIELGLRIDGKYKLKFDNLSQVSKNLNKIKIYK
;
A
#
# COMPACT_ATOMS: atom_id res chain seq x y z
N TYR A 1 -18.18 5.72 1.35
CA TYR A 1 -17.23 6.85 1.58
C TYR A 1 -17.43 7.88 0.46
N LYS A 2 -17.21 9.14 0.79
CA LYS A 2 -17.23 10.25 -0.17
C LYS A 2 -15.91 11.01 -0.07
N VAL A 3 -15.51 11.63 -1.16
CA VAL A 3 -14.35 12.53 -1.15
C VAL A 3 -14.60 13.66 -0.16
N GLY A 4 -13.66 13.87 0.75
CA GLY A 4 -13.75 14.82 1.87
C GLY A 4 -14.14 14.20 3.21
N ASP A 5 -14.66 12.97 3.25
CA ASP A 5 -14.93 12.27 4.52
C ASP A 5 -13.63 12.03 5.29
N PHE A 6 -13.73 12.03 6.62
CA PHE A 6 -12.65 11.62 7.51
C PHE A 6 -12.91 10.21 8.06
N VAL A 7 -11.86 9.41 8.08
CA VAL A 7 -11.89 8.01 8.54
C VAL A 7 -10.76 7.78 9.53
N SER A 8 -11.02 7.05 10.60
CA SER A 8 -10.01 6.67 11.58
C SER A 8 -10.18 5.21 12.02
N GLY A 9 -9.12 4.61 12.54
CA GLY A 9 -9.10 3.24 13.08
C GLY A 9 -9.06 2.14 12.03
N GLY A 10 -9.91 2.16 11.01
CA GLY A 10 -9.93 1.13 9.98
C GLY A 10 -10.88 1.41 8.83
N LEU A 11 -10.58 0.84 7.68
CA LEU A 11 -11.38 0.91 6.46
C LEU A 11 -12.00 -0.45 6.18
N ASN A 12 -13.33 -0.51 6.12
CA ASN A 12 -14.05 -1.73 5.76
C ASN A 12 -14.01 -1.96 4.26
N ILE A 13 -13.33 -3.02 3.84
CA ILE A 13 -13.29 -3.47 2.43
C ILE A 13 -14.53 -4.30 2.10
N THR A 14 -15.01 -5.06 3.09
CA THR A 14 -16.26 -5.82 3.04
C THR A 14 -16.80 -5.96 4.46
N SER A 15 -17.97 -6.59 4.60
CA SER A 15 -18.51 -6.93 5.93
C SER A 15 -17.61 -7.83 6.80
N LYS A 16 -16.58 -8.45 6.21
CA LYS A 16 -15.70 -9.41 6.89
C LYS A 16 -14.22 -9.04 6.86
N HIS A 17 -13.83 -8.10 6.02
CA HIS A 17 -12.44 -7.71 5.81
C HIS A 17 -12.28 -6.21 6.00
N SER A 18 -11.28 -5.83 6.76
CA SER A 18 -10.93 -4.42 7.01
C SER A 18 -9.43 -4.22 6.87
N ILE A 19 -9.05 -3.01 6.51
CA ILE A 19 -7.65 -2.56 6.54
C ILE A 19 -7.53 -1.63 7.74
N PRO A 20 -6.67 -1.93 8.72
CA PRO A 20 -6.40 -1.03 9.81
C PRO A 20 -5.75 0.24 9.26
N LEU A 21 -6.12 1.40 9.82
CA LEU A 21 -5.46 2.66 9.53
C LEU A 21 -4.45 2.97 10.62
N THR A 22 -3.32 3.53 10.27
CA THR A 22 -2.38 4.08 11.25
C THR A 22 -3.02 5.25 12.00
N GLU A 23 -2.46 5.61 13.15
CA GLU A 23 -3.00 6.67 14.03
C GLU A 23 -3.19 7.99 13.27
N GLY A 24 -4.24 8.72 13.64
CA GLY A 24 -4.64 10.00 13.05
C GLY A 24 -5.90 9.91 12.18
N ASP A 25 -6.34 11.08 11.73
CA ASP A 25 -7.50 11.20 10.85
C ASP A 25 -7.07 11.15 9.40
N TRP A 26 -7.70 10.25 8.65
CA TRP A 26 -7.45 10.06 7.24
C TRP A 26 -8.56 10.69 6.42
N GLN A 27 -8.22 11.62 5.55
CA GLN A 27 -9.17 12.21 4.61
C GLN A 27 -9.29 11.35 3.34
N VAL A 28 -10.51 11.04 2.93
CA VAL A 28 -10.78 10.43 1.61
C VAL A 28 -10.53 11.49 0.54
N ILE A 29 -9.51 11.30 -0.28
CA ILE A 29 -9.13 12.24 -1.34
C ILE A 29 -9.55 11.79 -2.73
N TYR A 30 -9.77 10.50 -2.89
CA TYR A 30 -10.25 9.91 -4.13
C TYR A 30 -11.07 8.66 -3.83
N TRP A 31 -12.12 8.49 -4.60
CA TRP A 31 -12.92 7.28 -4.63
C TRP A 31 -13.42 7.02 -6.04
N TYR A 32 -13.19 5.83 -6.53
CA TYR A 32 -13.60 5.39 -7.84
C TYR A 32 -14.19 3.99 -7.79
N GLY A 33 -15.26 3.78 -8.53
CA GLY A 33 -15.87 2.46 -8.66
C GLY A 33 -16.42 2.29 -10.06
N GLU A 34 -15.98 1.28 -10.78
CA GLU A 34 -16.41 0.98 -12.13
C GLU A 34 -16.76 -0.48 -12.32
N HIS A 35 -17.72 -0.68 -13.20
CA HIS A 35 -18.10 -1.98 -13.72
C HIS A 35 -17.35 -2.23 -15.03
N ILE A 36 -16.27 -3.01 -15.00
CA ILE A 36 -15.41 -3.12 -16.17
C ILE A 36 -16.02 -4.06 -17.21
N PHE A 37 -16.40 -5.29 -16.85
CA PHE A 37 -16.90 -6.27 -17.79
C PHE A 37 -17.52 -7.49 -17.07
N ARG A 38 -18.67 -8.02 -17.57
CA ARG A 38 -19.31 -9.28 -17.14
C ARG A 38 -19.26 -9.57 -15.62
N GLY A 39 -19.55 -8.55 -14.79
CA GLY A 39 -19.60 -8.73 -13.33
C GLY A 39 -18.27 -8.51 -12.62
N ILE A 40 -17.23 -7.95 -13.27
CA ILE A 40 -16.03 -7.47 -12.63
C ILE A 40 -16.23 -6.01 -12.22
N HIS A 41 -15.93 -5.74 -10.95
CA HIS A 41 -15.98 -4.41 -10.37
C HIS A 41 -14.60 -4.04 -9.85
N VAL A 42 -14.12 -2.86 -10.22
CA VAL A 42 -12.92 -2.24 -9.65
C VAL A 42 -13.36 -1.12 -8.71
N TYR A 43 -12.76 -1.10 -7.55
CA TYR A 43 -12.95 -0.03 -6.57
C TYR A 43 -11.58 0.44 -6.11
N THR A 44 -11.37 1.74 -6.17
CA THR A 44 -10.16 2.37 -5.63
C THR A 44 -10.57 3.45 -4.64
N ILE A 45 -9.96 3.45 -3.49
CA ILE A 45 -10.06 4.51 -2.51
C ILE A 45 -8.66 4.98 -2.13
N THR A 46 -8.46 6.29 -2.13
CA THR A 46 -7.20 6.88 -1.69
C THR A 46 -7.48 7.80 -0.50
N LEU A 47 -6.70 7.64 0.53
CA LEU A 47 -6.74 8.39 1.78
C LEU A 47 -5.44 9.14 1.96
N ALA A 48 -5.48 10.30 2.60
CA ALA A 48 -4.27 11.05 2.96
C ALA A 48 -4.35 11.63 4.38
N GLN A 49 -3.19 11.73 5.03
CA GLN A 49 -2.98 12.61 6.19
C GLN A 49 -2.18 13.81 5.71
N ILE A 50 -2.61 15.01 6.13
CA ILE A 50 -2.04 16.27 5.68
C ILE A 50 -1.50 17.02 6.88
N GLU A 51 -0.23 17.37 6.83
CA GLU A 51 0.45 18.19 7.84
C GLU A 51 1.22 19.32 7.12
N ASN A 52 1.09 20.54 7.61
CA ASN A 52 1.80 21.70 7.06
C ASN A 52 1.66 21.86 5.53
N LYS A 53 0.44 21.66 5.00
CA LYS A 53 0.14 21.68 3.55
C LYS A 53 0.90 20.62 2.75
N GLN A 54 1.31 19.54 3.37
CA GLN A 54 1.97 18.43 2.72
C GLN A 54 1.22 17.13 3.03
N PRO A 55 0.92 16.28 2.04
CA PRO A 55 0.41 14.93 2.30
C PRO A 55 1.58 14.10 2.85
N THR A 56 1.60 13.91 4.18
CA THR A 56 2.67 13.18 4.86
C THR A 56 2.49 11.68 4.77
N LYS A 57 1.22 11.23 4.64
CA LYS A 57 0.88 9.82 4.43
C LYS A 57 -0.19 9.69 3.36
N ILE A 58 -0.05 8.68 2.53
CA ILE A 58 -1.05 8.30 1.52
C ILE A 58 -1.29 6.80 1.64
N LEU A 59 -2.55 6.40 1.59
CA LEU A 59 -2.96 5.01 1.53
C LEU A 59 -3.92 4.84 0.37
N GLU A 60 -3.51 4.09 -0.63
CA GLU A 60 -4.37 3.67 -1.73
C GLU A 60 -4.74 2.20 -1.59
N ILE A 61 -6.01 1.91 -1.77
CA ILE A 61 -6.52 0.54 -1.75
C ILE A 61 -7.34 0.34 -3.01
N SER A 62 -6.88 -0.56 -3.87
CA SER A 62 -7.64 -0.99 -5.04
C SER A 62 -8.12 -2.42 -4.85
N LYS A 63 -9.38 -2.65 -5.18
CA LYS A 63 -10.05 -3.94 -5.06
C LYS A 63 -10.68 -4.33 -6.38
N LEU A 64 -10.41 -5.56 -6.81
CA LEU A 64 -11.02 -6.17 -7.97
C LEU A 64 -11.88 -7.35 -7.54
N ASP A 65 -13.20 -7.25 -7.77
CA ASP A 65 -14.17 -8.30 -7.46
C ASP A 65 -14.68 -8.99 -8.76
N GLY A 66 -15.10 -10.25 -8.65
CA GLY A 66 -15.81 -10.95 -9.73
C GLY A 66 -14.92 -11.62 -10.76
N LEU A 67 -13.61 -11.76 -10.49
CA LEU A 67 -12.69 -12.48 -11.39
C LEU A 67 -13.14 -13.92 -11.68
N SER A 68 -13.74 -14.59 -10.72
CA SER A 68 -14.29 -15.94 -10.89
C SER A 68 -15.40 -16.00 -11.93
N ALA A 69 -16.15 -14.92 -12.13
CA ALA A 69 -17.22 -14.88 -13.13
C ALA A 69 -16.68 -14.94 -14.57
N ILE A 70 -15.46 -14.44 -14.80
CA ILE A 70 -14.81 -14.49 -16.12
C ILE A 70 -13.97 -15.75 -16.28
N TYR A 71 -13.23 -16.05 -15.22
CA TYR A 71 -12.25 -17.13 -15.24
C TYR A 71 -12.77 -18.40 -14.58
N GLY A 72 -14.08 -18.55 -14.48
CA GLY A 72 -14.90 -19.54 -13.77
C GLY A 72 -14.33 -20.94 -13.54
N TYR A 73 -13.16 -21.20 -14.10
CA TYR A 73 -12.36 -22.41 -13.95
C TYR A 73 -10.87 -22.16 -14.20
N ILE A 74 -10.41 -20.93 -14.27
CA ILE A 74 -9.00 -20.69 -14.51
C ILE A 74 -8.22 -21.03 -13.25
N ASN A 75 -7.43 -22.07 -13.42
CA ASN A 75 -6.48 -22.62 -12.49
C ASN A 75 -5.72 -21.51 -11.72
N PRO A 76 -5.63 -21.56 -10.39
CA PRO A 76 -4.78 -20.69 -9.57
C PRO A 76 -3.36 -20.50 -10.11
N ILE A 77 -2.87 -21.43 -10.92
CA ILE A 77 -1.57 -21.34 -11.60
C ILE A 77 -1.54 -20.19 -12.61
N ILE A 78 -2.60 -19.93 -13.38
CA ILE A 78 -2.64 -18.85 -14.37
C ILE A 78 -2.69 -17.50 -13.67
N ILE A 79 -3.50 -17.36 -12.62
CA ILE A 79 -3.54 -16.17 -11.78
C ILE A 79 -2.14 -15.92 -11.19
N THR A 80 -1.52 -16.94 -10.60
CA THR A 80 -0.18 -16.84 -10.04
C THR A 80 0.88 -16.48 -11.08
N SER A 81 0.77 -16.97 -12.32
CA SER A 81 1.69 -16.64 -13.41
C SER A 81 1.50 -15.20 -13.90
N THR A 82 0.26 -14.71 -13.94
CA THR A 82 -0.05 -13.31 -14.27
C THR A 82 0.57 -12.37 -13.25
N PHE A 83 0.50 -12.69 -11.96
CA PHE A 83 1.09 -11.90 -10.88
C PHE A 83 2.63 -11.93 -10.86
N LYS A 84 3.26 -12.92 -11.47
CA LYS A 84 4.72 -12.96 -11.67
C LYS A 84 5.16 -12.13 -12.86
N SER A 85 4.24 -11.58 -13.66
CA SER A 85 4.60 -10.74 -14.79
C SER A 85 5.28 -9.45 -14.30
N LYS A 86 6.17 -8.91 -15.13
CA LYS A 86 6.84 -7.62 -14.86
C LYS A 86 5.86 -6.46 -14.61
N ARG A 87 4.63 -6.60 -15.09
CA ARG A 87 3.57 -5.59 -14.99
C ARG A 87 2.84 -5.62 -13.65
N HIS A 88 2.77 -6.77 -12.98
CA HIS A 88 1.93 -6.95 -11.78
C HIS A 88 2.70 -7.20 -10.49
N GLY A 89 3.95 -6.80 -10.46
CA GLY A 89 4.57 -6.36 -9.22
C GLY A 89 5.36 -7.36 -8.38
N CYS A 90 5.23 -8.68 -8.54
CA CYS A 90 6.07 -9.59 -7.77
C CYS A 90 7.38 -9.97 -8.50
N VAL A 91 8.00 -8.98 -9.11
CA VAL A 91 9.28 -9.12 -9.83
C VAL A 91 10.26 -8.13 -9.22
N GLU A 92 11.44 -8.63 -8.92
CA GLU A 92 12.53 -7.82 -8.36
C GLU A 92 12.86 -6.62 -9.26
N ARG A 93 13.01 -5.47 -8.64
CA ARG A 93 13.39 -4.22 -9.29
C ARG A 93 14.56 -3.60 -8.54
N SER A 94 15.41 -2.86 -9.25
CA SER A 94 16.64 -2.27 -8.69
C SER A 94 16.39 -1.32 -7.52
N TYR A 95 15.23 -0.69 -7.45
CA TYR A 95 14.85 0.26 -6.39
C TYR A 95 14.07 -0.38 -5.22
N TYR A 96 13.80 -1.70 -5.27
CA TYR A 96 13.18 -2.39 -4.15
C TYR A 96 14.21 -2.69 -3.07
N THR A 97 13.94 -2.22 -1.85
CA THR A 97 14.72 -2.58 -0.67
C THR A 97 14.36 -3.99 -0.19
N LEU A 98 13.11 -4.38 -0.36
CA LEU A 98 12.61 -5.70 0.01
C LEU A 98 11.52 -6.14 -0.98
N LEU A 99 11.61 -7.39 -1.42
CA LEU A 99 10.54 -8.06 -2.15
C LEU A 99 10.32 -9.44 -1.54
N LYS A 100 9.07 -9.77 -1.20
CA LYS A 100 8.72 -11.09 -0.72
C LYS A 100 7.43 -11.59 -1.37
N TYR A 101 7.51 -12.80 -1.87
CA TYR A 101 6.35 -13.56 -2.35
C TYR A 101 6.13 -14.77 -1.46
N TYR A 102 4.88 -14.99 -1.03
CA TYR A 102 4.54 -16.14 -0.22
C TYR A 102 3.08 -16.57 -0.43
N ARG A 103 2.79 -17.81 -0.04
CA ARG A 103 1.43 -18.33 0.05
C ARG A 103 1.01 -18.39 1.51
N SER A 104 -0.21 -17.98 1.79
CA SER A 104 -0.78 -18.03 3.12
C SER A 104 -2.14 -18.73 3.10
N LYS A 105 -2.57 -19.23 4.26
CA LYS A 105 -3.93 -19.74 4.39
C LYS A 105 -4.91 -18.57 4.23
N GLY A 106 -5.85 -18.70 3.31
CA GLY A 106 -6.82 -17.65 2.99
C GLY A 106 -6.43 -16.75 1.82
N ALA A 107 -5.17 -16.79 1.37
CA ALA A 107 -4.73 -16.14 0.14
C ALA A 107 -3.85 -17.08 -0.69
N THR A 108 -4.06 -17.13 -2.01
CA THR A 108 -3.25 -17.93 -2.93
C THR A 108 -2.08 -17.15 -3.52
N HIS A 109 -2.15 -15.84 -3.43
CA HIS A 109 -1.09 -14.91 -3.81
C HIS A 109 -0.95 -13.88 -2.70
N ASN A 110 0.29 -13.58 -2.32
CA ASN A 110 0.64 -12.53 -1.39
C ASN A 110 2.04 -12.04 -1.75
N CYS A 111 2.13 -10.82 -2.22
CA CYS A 111 3.35 -10.18 -2.67
C CYS A 111 3.53 -8.84 -1.95
N LEU A 112 4.60 -8.73 -1.22
CA LEU A 112 4.98 -7.53 -0.47
C LEU A 112 6.24 -6.94 -1.07
N SER A 113 6.24 -5.63 -1.33
CA SER A 113 7.46 -4.88 -1.62
C SER A 113 7.60 -3.66 -0.70
N ILE A 114 8.85 -3.32 -0.40
CA ILE A 114 9.24 -2.09 0.28
C ILE A 114 10.22 -1.35 -0.62
N LYS A 115 9.98 -0.07 -0.82
CA LYS A 115 10.74 0.78 -1.73
C LYS A 115 10.72 2.23 -1.25
N HIS A 116 11.42 3.09 -1.95
CA HIS A 116 11.21 4.53 -1.90
C HIS A 116 10.60 5.00 -3.22
N TYR A 117 9.90 6.11 -3.18
CA TYR A 117 9.29 6.73 -4.35
C TYR A 117 9.94 8.07 -4.64
N ASP A 118 10.38 8.26 -5.87
CA ASP A 118 10.64 9.59 -6.42
C ASP A 118 9.32 10.22 -6.82
N VAL A 119 8.88 11.20 -6.04
CA VAL A 119 7.59 11.85 -6.27
C VAL A 119 7.53 12.57 -7.60
N ASN A 120 8.63 13.19 -8.02
CA ASN A 120 8.69 13.88 -9.30
C ASN A 120 8.53 12.92 -10.48
N TYR A 121 9.28 11.82 -10.46
CA TYR A 121 9.17 10.80 -11.50
C TYR A 121 7.78 10.18 -11.53
N GLU A 122 7.27 9.75 -10.39
CA GLU A 122 6.00 9.03 -10.31
C GLU A 122 4.79 9.90 -10.66
N LEU A 123 4.80 11.18 -10.33
CA LEU A 123 3.68 12.07 -10.60
C LEU A 123 3.76 12.82 -11.92
N TYR A 124 4.95 13.13 -12.41
CA TYR A 124 5.11 14.06 -13.53
C TYR A 124 5.86 13.48 -14.73
N GLU A 125 6.73 12.50 -14.55
CA GLU A 125 7.59 11.96 -15.61
C GLU A 125 7.20 10.54 -16.03
N ASN A 126 6.53 9.79 -15.14
CA ASN A 126 6.12 8.42 -15.44
C ASN A 126 4.94 8.40 -16.42
N ASN A 127 5.21 7.98 -17.65
CA ASN A 127 4.22 7.84 -18.72
C ASN A 127 3.58 6.45 -18.76
N ASP A 128 3.52 5.72 -17.63
CA ASP A 128 2.81 4.43 -17.58
C ASP A 128 1.30 4.66 -17.76
N PRO A 129 0.71 4.24 -18.89
CA PRO A 129 -0.71 4.46 -19.16
C PRO A 129 -1.64 3.73 -18.20
N ASP A 130 -1.12 2.75 -17.46
CA ASP A 130 -1.89 2.00 -16.46
C ASP A 130 -1.92 2.71 -15.10
N ARG A 131 -1.20 3.82 -14.95
CA ARG A 131 -1.02 4.54 -13.70
C ARG A 131 -1.38 6.02 -13.85
N ASP A 132 -2.67 6.28 -13.98
CA ASP A 132 -3.17 7.65 -13.97
C ASP A 132 -3.18 8.22 -12.54
N LEU A 133 -2.13 8.95 -12.19
CA LEU A 133 -2.04 9.71 -10.94
C LEU A 133 -2.51 11.16 -11.07
N GLY A 134 -3.08 11.52 -12.20
CA GLY A 134 -3.57 12.88 -12.47
C GLY A 134 -4.58 13.36 -11.41
N TYR A 135 -5.34 12.45 -10.81
CA TYR A 135 -6.25 12.79 -9.71
C TYR A 135 -5.52 13.33 -8.46
N LEU A 136 -4.35 12.79 -8.13
CA LEU A 136 -3.53 13.25 -6.99
C LEU A 136 -3.00 14.67 -7.25
N ILE A 137 -2.51 14.92 -8.46
CA ILE A 137 -2.01 16.24 -8.86
C ILE A 137 -3.14 17.27 -8.80
N ASN A 138 -4.30 16.94 -9.35
CA ASN A 138 -5.47 17.81 -9.36
C ASN A 138 -5.99 18.08 -7.94
N TRP A 139 -6.03 17.05 -7.10
CA TRP A 139 -6.40 17.20 -5.70
C TRP A 139 -5.41 18.10 -4.94
N ALA A 140 -4.11 17.87 -5.09
CA ALA A 140 -3.09 18.68 -4.43
C ALA A 140 -3.16 20.15 -4.86
N ARG A 141 -3.29 20.40 -6.17
CA ARG A 141 -3.43 21.75 -6.72
C ARG A 141 -4.67 22.47 -6.17
N LYS A 142 -5.82 21.79 -6.14
CA LYS A 142 -7.08 22.33 -5.61
C LYS A 142 -6.98 22.72 -4.13
N ASN A 143 -6.19 21.99 -3.36
CA ASN A 143 -6.03 22.20 -1.92
C ASN A 143 -4.75 22.98 -1.55
N ASN A 144 -4.02 23.52 -2.52
CA ASN A 144 -2.75 24.22 -2.33
C ASN A 144 -1.73 23.40 -1.53
N LEU A 145 -1.63 22.11 -1.84
CA LEU A 145 -0.69 21.19 -1.20
C LEU A 145 0.60 21.09 -2.01
N ILE A 146 1.68 20.79 -1.29
CA ILE A 146 3.01 20.59 -1.86
C ILE A 146 3.42 19.14 -1.55
N PHE A 147 3.73 18.36 -2.59
CA PHE A 147 4.25 17.02 -2.40
C PHE A 147 5.67 17.04 -1.84
N PRO A 148 6.05 16.04 -1.00
CA PRO A 148 7.42 15.85 -0.56
C PRO A 148 8.32 15.44 -1.72
N LYS A 149 9.63 15.41 -1.52
CA LYS A 149 10.57 14.89 -2.53
C LYS A 149 10.47 13.38 -2.68
N THR A 150 10.29 12.69 -1.57
CA THR A 150 10.37 11.23 -1.48
C THR A 150 9.33 10.71 -0.49
N TYR A 151 8.79 9.53 -0.80
CA TYR A 151 8.07 8.69 0.16
C TYR A 151 8.82 7.37 0.38
N LEU A 152 8.73 6.86 1.60
CA LEU A 152 8.96 5.45 1.88
C LEU A 152 7.67 4.70 1.57
N GLY A 153 7.77 3.63 0.81
CA GLY A 153 6.62 2.92 0.28
C GLY A 153 6.54 1.47 0.70
N TYR A 154 5.32 1.04 0.90
CA TYR A 154 4.93 -0.34 1.12
C TYR A 154 3.82 -0.69 0.14
N ASP A 155 4.04 -1.72 -0.67
CA ASP A 155 3.04 -2.22 -1.59
C ASP A 155 2.71 -3.67 -1.23
N LEU A 156 1.43 -3.97 -1.18
CA LEU A 156 0.92 -5.32 -1.01
C LEU A 156 -0.04 -5.66 -2.14
N SER A 157 0.20 -6.78 -2.80
CA SER A 157 -0.75 -7.37 -3.74
C SER A 157 -1.18 -8.74 -3.22
N VAL A 158 -2.47 -8.92 -3.00
CA VAL A 158 -3.02 -10.15 -2.42
C VAL A 158 -4.23 -10.65 -3.21
N TYR A 159 -4.30 -11.97 -3.43
CA TYR A 159 -5.45 -12.63 -4.01
C TYR A 159 -6.10 -13.58 -3.00
N ILE A 160 -7.35 -13.31 -2.66
CA ILE A 160 -8.15 -14.05 -1.69
C ILE A 160 -9.23 -14.83 -2.44
N PRO A 161 -9.05 -16.14 -2.69
CA PRO A 161 -10.05 -16.96 -3.39
C PRO A 161 -11.24 -17.23 -2.47
N ARG A 162 -12.43 -16.83 -2.85
CA ARG A 162 -13.71 -17.18 -2.21
C ARG A 162 -14.87 -16.93 -3.17
N LYS A 163 -16.14 -17.06 -2.68
CA LYS A 163 -17.38 -16.89 -3.47
C LYS A 163 -17.47 -15.62 -4.32
N LYS A 164 -16.66 -14.61 -4.02
CA LYS A 164 -16.36 -13.44 -4.87
C LYS A 164 -14.86 -13.26 -4.78
N ASP A 165 -14.15 -13.84 -5.73
CA ASP A 165 -12.69 -13.73 -5.78
C ASP A 165 -12.28 -12.28 -5.81
N ARG A 166 -11.30 -11.95 -4.98
CA ARG A 166 -10.84 -10.58 -4.81
C ARG A 166 -9.34 -10.52 -4.99
N TRP A 167 -8.98 -9.62 -5.83
CA TRP A 167 -7.64 -9.09 -5.85
C TRP A 167 -7.65 -7.76 -5.11
N LEU A 168 -6.71 -7.59 -4.23
CA LEU A 168 -6.52 -6.39 -3.44
C LEU A 168 -5.09 -5.91 -3.61
N THR A 169 -4.91 -4.64 -3.92
CA THR A 169 -3.63 -3.94 -3.79
C THR A 169 -3.75 -2.88 -2.71
N ILE A 170 -2.69 -2.72 -1.95
CA ILE A 170 -2.58 -1.72 -0.88
C ILE A 170 -1.23 -1.06 -1.05
N ASP A 171 -1.24 0.24 -1.33
CA ASP A 171 -0.06 1.07 -1.44
C ASP A 171 -0.07 2.07 -0.29
N TYR A 172 0.86 1.93 0.65
CA TYR A 172 1.03 2.85 1.78
C TYR A 172 2.33 3.62 1.64
N LEU A 173 2.22 4.92 1.68
CA LEU A 173 3.32 5.86 1.54
C LEU A 173 3.41 6.73 2.78
N GLU A 174 4.62 6.98 3.28
CA GLU A 174 4.88 7.90 4.37
C GLU A 174 6.18 8.67 4.12
N THR A 175 6.19 9.96 4.41
CA THR A 175 7.39 10.77 4.23
C THR A 175 8.45 10.40 5.27
N PRO A 176 9.76 10.39 4.91
CA PRO A 176 10.82 10.20 5.89
C PRO A 176 10.81 11.25 6.99
N GLU A 177 10.33 12.45 6.68
CA GLU A 177 10.18 13.57 7.61
C GLU A 177 9.15 13.25 8.70
N SER A 178 7.97 12.75 8.31
CA SER A 178 6.90 12.37 9.26
C SER A 178 7.27 11.13 10.07
N PHE A 179 7.87 10.15 9.41
CA PHE A 179 8.21 8.87 10.03
C PHE A 179 9.36 8.98 11.05
N ALA A 180 10.44 9.67 10.68
CA ALA A 180 11.70 9.65 11.43
C ALA A 180 12.33 11.05 11.63
N ASN A 181 11.61 12.12 11.33
CA ASN A 181 12.15 13.50 11.32
C ASN A 181 13.45 13.60 10.49
N TYR A 182 13.45 12.92 9.32
CA TYR A 182 14.59 12.88 8.42
C TYR A 182 14.28 13.62 7.14
N THR A 183 15.03 14.69 6.85
CA THR A 183 14.85 15.46 5.60
C THR A 183 15.53 14.76 4.44
N SER A 184 14.75 14.41 3.43
CA SER A 184 15.22 13.75 2.21
C SER A 184 16.16 14.65 1.43
N LEU A 185 17.32 14.11 1.04
CA LEU A 185 18.35 14.85 0.31
C LEU A 185 17.97 14.98 -1.18
N TYR A 186 17.59 13.87 -1.78
CA TYR A 186 17.35 13.76 -3.21
C TYR A 186 15.92 13.34 -3.50
N GLY A 187 15.35 13.86 -4.58
CA GLY A 187 14.05 13.46 -5.13
C GLY A 187 14.17 12.64 -6.41
N SER A 188 15.28 11.93 -6.63
CA SER A 188 15.51 11.12 -7.82
C SER A 188 15.66 9.66 -7.43
N GLU A 189 14.95 8.76 -8.10
CA GLU A 189 14.98 7.33 -7.82
C GLU A 189 16.41 6.79 -7.77
N THR A 190 17.21 7.07 -8.79
CA THR A 190 18.57 6.53 -8.90
C THR A 190 19.61 7.24 -8.01
N LYS A 191 19.38 8.52 -7.67
CA LYS A 191 20.27 9.32 -6.83
C LYS A 191 19.88 9.33 -5.37
N SER A 192 18.67 8.85 -5.05
CA SER A 192 18.16 8.82 -3.69
C SER A 192 19.11 8.11 -2.73
N GLU A 193 19.27 8.67 -1.56
CA GLU A 193 19.97 8.06 -0.44
C GLU A 193 19.29 6.80 0.09
N PHE A 194 18.02 6.58 -0.26
CA PHE A 194 17.27 5.37 0.06
C PHE A 194 17.40 4.27 -1.00
N HIS A 195 17.96 4.58 -2.17
CA HIS A 195 18.14 3.59 -3.22
C HIS A 195 19.10 2.46 -2.74
N PRO A 196 18.77 1.17 -2.96
CA PRO A 196 19.57 0.05 -2.45
C PRO A 196 21.06 0.10 -2.80
N GLN A 197 21.40 0.65 -3.96
CA GLN A 197 22.81 0.81 -4.38
C GLN A 197 23.54 1.95 -3.65
N ASN A 198 22.82 2.95 -3.16
CA ASN A 198 23.40 4.15 -2.53
C ASN A 198 23.37 4.09 -1.00
N ILE A 199 22.41 3.38 -0.43
CA ILE A 199 22.05 3.45 0.99
C ILE A 199 23.22 3.12 1.94
N SER A 200 24.19 2.33 1.47
CA SER A 200 25.42 2.02 2.23
C SER A 200 26.28 3.26 2.52
N ASN A 201 26.18 4.28 1.66
CA ASN A 201 26.93 5.54 1.78
C ASN A 201 26.23 6.55 2.69
N TYR A 202 24.99 6.26 3.12
CA TYR A 202 24.15 7.14 3.91
C TYR A 202 23.65 6.45 5.20
N PRO A 203 24.50 6.36 6.25
CA PRO A 203 24.15 5.62 7.48
C PRO A 203 22.85 6.03 8.14
N LYS A 204 22.51 7.34 8.10
CA LYS A 204 21.26 7.86 8.66
C LYS A 204 20.05 7.36 7.84
N ALA A 205 20.09 7.47 6.51
CA ALA A 205 19.04 6.95 5.64
C ALA A 205 18.86 5.44 5.78
N LYS A 206 19.98 4.70 5.89
CA LYS A 206 19.97 3.26 6.15
C LYS A 206 19.25 2.92 7.46
N LYS A 207 19.52 3.69 8.52
CA LYS A 207 18.80 3.52 9.80
C LYS A 207 17.31 3.78 9.63
N VAL A 208 16.92 4.88 8.99
CA VAL A 208 15.51 5.22 8.72
C VAL A 208 14.83 4.11 7.93
N MET A 209 15.45 3.58 6.88
CA MET A 209 14.89 2.49 6.08
C MET A 209 14.72 1.20 6.90
N ASN A 210 15.69 0.86 7.76
CA ASN A 210 15.57 -0.31 8.63
C ASN A 210 14.45 -0.14 9.66
N ASP A 211 14.32 1.03 10.26
CA ASP A 211 13.24 1.35 11.20
C ASP A 211 11.89 1.31 10.47
N TRP A 212 11.82 1.80 9.23
CA TRP A 212 10.66 1.71 8.35
C TRP A 212 10.26 0.26 8.08
N ILE A 213 11.20 -0.59 7.68
CA ILE A 213 10.96 -2.03 7.44
C ILE A 213 10.37 -2.68 8.68
N ASN A 214 10.88 -2.37 9.87
CA ASN A 214 10.36 -2.91 11.13
C ASN A 214 8.93 -2.40 11.41
N HIS A 215 8.68 -1.11 11.21
CA HIS A 215 7.36 -0.51 11.39
C HIS A 215 6.34 -1.13 10.44
N ILE A 216 6.65 -1.19 9.15
CA ILE A 216 5.79 -1.77 8.13
C ILE A 216 5.57 -3.27 8.33
N SER A 217 6.57 -3.97 8.85
CA SER A 217 6.41 -5.39 9.20
C SER A 217 5.32 -5.60 10.24
N SER A 218 5.23 -4.70 11.21
CA SER A 218 4.15 -4.72 12.21
C SER A 218 2.79 -4.37 11.60
N TYR A 219 2.75 -3.35 10.75
CA TYR A 219 1.55 -2.92 10.05
C TYR A 219 1.03 -4.01 9.10
N HIS A 220 1.92 -4.70 8.38
CA HIS A 220 1.57 -5.83 7.52
C HIS A 220 0.85 -6.94 8.28
N GLY A 221 1.32 -7.28 9.49
CA GLY A 221 0.64 -8.27 10.34
C GLY A 221 -0.79 -7.86 10.72
N LEU A 222 -1.04 -6.57 10.94
CA LEU A 222 -2.38 -6.04 11.19
C LEU A 222 -3.28 -6.13 9.94
N ILE A 223 -2.71 -5.84 8.76
CA ILE A 223 -3.42 -5.99 7.48
C ILE A 223 -3.82 -7.44 7.26
N GLU A 224 -2.89 -8.39 7.43
CA GLU A 224 -3.19 -9.82 7.29
C GLU A 224 -4.30 -10.27 8.24
N LEU A 225 -4.27 -9.83 9.49
CA LEU A 225 -5.31 -10.11 10.47
C LEU A 225 -6.67 -9.53 10.04
N GLY A 226 -6.69 -8.28 9.60
CA GLY A 226 -7.91 -7.61 9.12
C GLY A 226 -8.49 -8.24 7.86
N LEU A 227 -7.64 -8.78 6.99
CA LEU A 227 -8.02 -9.55 5.79
C LEU A 227 -8.33 -11.02 6.10
N ARG A 228 -8.15 -11.48 7.35
CA ARG A 228 -8.29 -12.88 7.76
C ARG A 228 -7.41 -13.84 6.96
N ILE A 229 -6.21 -13.39 6.66
CA ILE A 229 -5.16 -14.18 6.03
C ILE A 229 -4.29 -14.73 7.15
N ASP A 230 -4.08 -16.04 7.17
CA ASP A 230 -3.22 -16.69 8.14
C ASP A 230 -1.79 -16.72 7.57
N GLY A 231 -1.04 -15.66 7.82
CA GLY A 231 0.33 -15.51 7.35
C GLY A 231 1.27 -16.50 8.05
N LYS A 232 1.99 -17.31 7.27
CA LYS A 232 3.11 -18.12 7.81
C LYS A 232 4.33 -17.26 8.17
N TYR A 233 4.31 -15.99 7.83
CA TYR A 233 5.36 -15.05 8.18
C TYR A 233 5.08 -14.47 9.56
N LYS A 234 5.55 -15.13 10.59
CA LYS A 234 5.76 -14.48 11.88
C LYS A 234 6.92 -13.51 11.69
N LEU A 235 6.60 -12.28 11.34
CA LEU A 235 7.50 -11.18 11.61
C LEU A 235 7.68 -11.18 13.13
N LYS A 236 8.90 -11.24 13.64
CA LYS A 236 9.17 -11.15 15.07
C LYS A 236 8.68 -9.79 15.53
N PHE A 237 7.59 -9.77 16.27
CA PHE A 237 7.04 -8.58 16.88
C PHE A 237 7.67 -8.41 18.26
N ASP A 238 8.60 -7.50 18.40
CA ASP A 238 9.17 -7.17 19.70
C ASP A 238 8.34 -6.13 20.50
N ASN A 239 7.23 -5.63 19.95
CA ASN A 239 6.37 -4.67 20.64
C ASN A 239 4.86 -4.91 20.41
N LEU A 240 4.36 -5.99 21.01
CA LEU A 240 2.92 -6.31 21.04
C LEU A 240 2.04 -5.28 21.78
N SER A 241 2.61 -4.42 22.60
CA SER A 241 1.84 -3.48 23.42
C SER A 241 1.16 -2.36 22.63
N GLN A 242 1.75 -1.89 21.53
CA GLN A 242 1.12 -0.92 20.63
C GLN A 242 0.09 -1.58 19.69
N VAL A 243 0.37 -2.79 19.25
CA VAL A 243 -0.52 -3.60 18.40
C VAL A 243 -1.83 -3.91 19.12
N SER A 244 -1.76 -4.30 20.39
CA SER A 244 -2.92 -4.60 21.23
C SER A 244 -3.82 -3.39 21.46
N LYS A 245 -3.26 -2.19 21.64
CA LYS A 245 -4.04 -0.94 21.79
C LYS A 245 -4.81 -0.56 20.54
N ASN A 246 -4.24 -0.81 19.37
CA ASN A 246 -4.89 -0.50 18.09
C ASN A 246 -5.93 -1.55 17.70
N LEU A 247 -5.70 -2.83 18.01
CA LEU A 247 -6.69 -3.90 17.79
C LEU A 247 -7.97 -3.69 18.60
N ASN A 248 -7.87 -3.15 19.81
CA ASN A 248 -9.04 -2.86 20.66
C ASN A 248 -9.90 -1.69 20.14
N LYS A 249 -9.35 -0.85 19.24
CA LYS A 249 -10.10 0.23 18.58
C LYS A 249 -10.78 -0.23 17.29
N ILE A 250 -10.34 -1.33 16.69
CA ILE A 250 -10.99 -1.92 15.53
C ILE A 250 -12.22 -2.68 16.01
N LYS A 251 -13.41 -2.06 15.91
CA LYS A 251 -14.68 -2.78 16.08
C LYS A 251 -14.78 -3.81 14.96
N ILE A 252 -14.32 -5.03 15.23
CA ILE A 252 -14.61 -6.18 14.38
C ILE A 252 -16.09 -6.48 14.62
N TYR A 253 -16.95 -6.01 13.72
CA TYR A 253 -18.33 -6.41 13.73
C TYR A 253 -18.39 -7.92 13.48
N LYS A 254 -18.86 -8.64 14.50
CA LYS A 254 -19.12 -10.10 14.45
C LYS A 254 -20.25 -10.41 13.47
#